data_783f1f6e2345815a9921bf63a76fa618
#
_entry.id   783f1f6e2345815a9921bf63a76fa618
#
_cell.length_a   1.000
_cell.length_b   1.000
_cell.length_c   1.000
_cell.angle_alpha   90.00
_cell.angle_beta   90.00
_cell.angle_gamma   90.00
#
_symmetry.space_group_name_H-M   'P 1'
#
loop_
_entity.id
_entity.type
_entity.pdbx_description
1 polymer ?
#
loop_
_entity_poly.entity_id
_entity_poly.type
_entity_poly.pdbx_seq_one_letter_code
_entity_poly.pdbx_strand_id
1 'polypeptide(L)'
;GLSSVLSNTGTAACLMPVVLGICAAAKIPASRQLMPLAYAAGVGGIITLVGTPPNIIVSGALTSFGYEPFSFFEFAWIGIPLTVVAIAYMMFIGKYLLPKAELDADQEIEQEIEATVHDSKKQIISGLILAVVIVVMALDIKFISLEMAAVIGALVCVLTGCLTEKQAYASIDWVTIFLFAGMMP
;
A
#
# COMPACT_ATOMS: atom_id res chain seq x y z
N GLY A 1 -3.78 7.05 -3.54
CA GLY A 1 -2.79 6.92 -4.61
C GLY A 1 -1.68 5.93 -4.29
N LEU A 2 -0.90 6.14 -3.22
CA LEU A 2 0.21 5.23 -2.87
C LEU A 2 -0.27 3.78 -2.65
N SER A 3 -1.40 3.59 -2.01
CA SER A 3 -1.95 2.26 -1.74
C SER A 3 -2.43 1.50 -2.98
N SER A 4 -2.59 2.17 -4.11
CA SER A 4 -2.92 1.50 -5.36
C SER A 4 -1.75 0.67 -5.91
N VAL A 5 -0.54 0.89 -5.42
CA VAL A 5 0.68 0.23 -5.87
C VAL A 5 1.38 -0.52 -4.75
N LEU A 6 1.40 0.08 -3.56
CA LEU A 6 1.87 -0.56 -2.34
C LEU A 6 0.70 -1.27 -1.66
N SER A 7 0.97 -2.35 -0.92
CA SER A 7 -0.07 -2.98 -0.10
C SER A 7 -0.68 -1.97 0.88
N ASN A 8 -1.93 -2.17 1.27
CA ASN A 8 -2.62 -1.30 2.22
C ASN A 8 -1.83 -1.14 3.52
N THR A 9 -1.31 -2.26 4.04
CA THR A 9 -0.48 -2.30 5.26
C THR A 9 0.83 -1.55 5.06
N GLY A 10 1.53 -1.78 3.94
CA GLY A 10 2.77 -1.08 3.61
C GLY A 10 2.59 0.42 3.46
N THR A 11 1.49 0.86 2.83
CA THR A 11 1.17 2.29 2.70
C THR A 11 0.87 2.91 4.06
N ALA A 12 0.09 2.24 4.91
CA ALA A 12 -0.21 2.72 6.25
C ALA A 12 1.06 2.85 7.09
N ALA A 13 1.91 1.82 7.09
CA ALA A 13 3.17 1.82 7.83
C ALA A 13 4.14 2.91 7.33
N CYS A 14 4.25 3.11 6.02
CA CYS A 14 5.13 4.13 5.43
C CYS A 14 4.66 5.56 5.74
N LEU A 15 3.34 5.80 5.75
CA LEU A 15 2.79 7.14 5.99
C LEU A 15 2.57 7.43 7.47
N MET A 16 2.54 6.42 8.33
CA MET A 16 2.33 6.59 9.78
C MET A 16 3.31 7.59 10.42
N PRO A 17 4.64 7.50 10.22
CA PRO A 17 5.58 8.46 10.80
C PRO A 17 5.33 9.90 10.35
N VAL A 18 4.98 10.08 9.07
CA VAL A 18 4.68 11.40 8.51
C VAL A 18 3.42 12.00 9.14
N VAL A 19 2.37 11.18 9.28
CA VAL A 19 1.11 11.61 9.90
C VAL A 19 1.32 11.94 11.37
N LEU A 20 2.09 11.13 12.10
CA LEU A 20 2.43 11.39 13.51
C LEU A 20 3.23 12.67 13.68
N GLY A 21 4.23 12.91 12.82
CA GLY A 21 4.99 14.18 12.85
C GLY A 21 4.10 15.40 12.57
N ILE A 22 3.13 15.30 11.65
CA ILE A 22 2.16 16.37 11.42
C ILE A 22 1.24 16.57 12.62
N CYS A 23 0.79 15.48 13.25
CA CYS A 23 -0.07 15.54 14.45
C CYS A 23 0.65 16.21 15.61
N ALA A 24 1.91 15.86 15.86
CA ALA A 24 2.74 16.47 16.90
C ALA A 24 2.91 17.97 16.66
N ALA A 25 3.28 18.37 15.45
CA ALA A 25 3.45 19.77 15.07
C ALA A 25 2.14 20.59 15.19
N ALA A 26 1.01 19.98 14.86
CA ALA A 26 -0.31 20.60 14.89
C ALA A 26 -1.03 20.48 16.25
N LYS A 27 -0.45 19.73 17.21
CA LYS A 27 -1.06 19.41 18.52
C LYS A 27 -2.46 18.77 18.37
N ILE A 28 -2.58 17.82 17.45
CA ILE A 28 -3.80 17.05 17.17
C ILE A 28 -3.56 15.61 17.63
N PRO A 29 -4.53 14.93 18.28
CA PRO A 29 -4.37 13.53 18.68
C PRO A 29 -4.10 12.63 17.47
N ALA A 30 -3.05 11.81 17.51
CA ALA A 30 -2.62 10.93 16.44
C ALA A 30 -3.68 9.88 16.12
N SER A 31 -4.34 9.32 17.10
CA SER A 31 -5.43 8.34 16.96
C SER A 31 -6.55 8.83 16.04
N ARG A 32 -6.80 10.14 16.01
CA ARG A 32 -7.81 10.77 15.17
C ARG A 32 -7.41 10.83 13.69
N GLN A 33 -6.13 10.74 13.37
CA GLN A 33 -5.62 10.77 12.00
C GLN A 33 -5.21 9.38 11.49
N LEU A 34 -4.84 8.47 12.37
CA LEU A 34 -4.44 7.11 11.99
C LEU A 34 -5.61 6.30 11.41
N MET A 35 -6.83 6.48 11.95
CA MET A 35 -8.01 5.80 11.41
C MET A 35 -8.37 6.24 9.98
N PRO A 36 -8.46 7.55 9.66
CA PRO A 36 -8.56 8.02 8.28
C PRO A 36 -7.44 7.52 7.36
N LEU A 37 -6.20 7.42 7.87
CA LEU A 37 -5.07 6.89 7.11
C LEU A 37 -5.31 5.42 6.73
N ALA A 38 -5.71 4.58 7.68
CA ALA A 38 -6.01 3.17 7.44
C ALA A 38 -7.16 3.00 6.42
N TYR A 39 -8.22 3.78 6.55
CA TYR A 39 -9.33 3.81 5.59
C TYR A 39 -8.88 4.24 4.19
N ALA A 40 -8.09 5.30 4.09
CA ALA A 40 -7.57 5.80 2.82
C ALA A 40 -6.62 4.80 2.15
N ALA A 41 -5.85 4.05 2.94
CA ALA A 41 -5.02 2.96 2.45
C ALA A 41 -5.89 1.81 1.90
N GLY A 42 -6.92 1.38 2.64
CA GLY A 42 -7.82 0.32 2.21
C GLY A 42 -8.54 0.63 0.90
N VAL A 43 -9.18 1.80 0.84
CA VAL A 43 -9.94 2.21 -0.36
C VAL A 43 -9.03 2.52 -1.54
N GLY A 44 -7.85 3.11 -1.29
CA GLY A 44 -6.88 3.42 -2.35
C GLY A 44 -6.32 2.18 -3.05
N GLY A 45 -6.28 1.03 -2.38
CA GLY A 45 -5.83 -0.24 -2.95
C GLY A 45 -6.78 -0.82 -4.02
N ILE A 46 -8.06 -0.43 -4.01
CA ILE A 46 -9.05 -0.94 -4.97
C ILE A 46 -8.83 -0.39 -6.39
N ILE A 47 -8.04 0.69 -6.55
CA ILE A 47 -7.87 1.39 -7.84
C ILE A 47 -7.13 0.55 -8.88
N THR A 48 -6.22 -0.33 -8.48
CA THR A 48 -5.42 -1.15 -9.41
C THR A 48 -5.55 -2.64 -9.12
N LEU A 49 -5.16 -3.44 -10.10
CA LEU A 49 -5.17 -4.90 -9.99
C LEU A 49 -4.30 -5.41 -8.83
N VAL A 50 -3.14 -4.81 -8.59
CA VAL A 50 -2.17 -5.25 -7.56
C VAL A 50 -2.32 -4.57 -6.21
N GLY A 51 -3.18 -3.54 -6.10
CA GLY A 51 -3.33 -2.78 -4.86
C GLY A 51 -3.93 -3.58 -3.71
N THR A 52 -4.77 -4.59 -4.00
CA THR A 52 -5.31 -5.51 -3.01
C THR A 52 -5.32 -6.96 -3.52
N PRO A 53 -5.01 -7.95 -2.66
CA PRO A 53 -5.02 -9.37 -3.03
C PRO A 53 -6.34 -9.87 -3.66
N PRO A 54 -7.54 -9.48 -3.19
CA PRO A 54 -8.79 -9.91 -3.81
C PRO A 54 -8.90 -9.59 -5.30
N ASN A 55 -8.35 -8.48 -5.77
CA ASN A 55 -8.39 -8.10 -7.18
C ASN A 55 -7.61 -9.10 -8.04
N ILE A 56 -6.43 -9.52 -7.57
CA ILE A 56 -5.60 -10.52 -8.24
C ILE A 56 -6.31 -11.87 -8.31
N ILE A 57 -6.96 -12.29 -7.21
CA ILE A 57 -7.68 -13.56 -7.13
C ILE A 57 -8.85 -13.58 -8.13
N VAL A 58 -9.63 -12.50 -8.17
CA VAL A 58 -10.76 -12.41 -9.12
C VAL A 58 -10.28 -12.46 -10.57
N SER A 59 -9.18 -11.76 -10.88
CA SER A 59 -8.58 -11.79 -12.20
C SER A 59 -8.06 -13.19 -12.57
N GLY A 60 -7.41 -13.88 -11.63
CA GLY A 60 -6.95 -15.27 -11.81
C GLY A 60 -8.11 -16.25 -11.99
N ALA A 61 -9.20 -16.08 -11.26
CA ALA A 61 -10.40 -16.89 -11.42
C ALA A 61 -11.03 -16.73 -12.81
N LEU A 62 -11.08 -15.50 -13.35
CA LEU A 62 -11.55 -15.27 -14.72
C LEU A 62 -10.74 -16.06 -15.75
N THR A 63 -9.42 -16.04 -15.60
CA THR A 63 -8.51 -16.78 -16.48
C THR A 63 -8.77 -18.30 -16.42
N SER A 64 -9.05 -18.85 -15.23
CA SER A 64 -9.37 -20.28 -15.09
C SER A 64 -10.71 -20.68 -15.73
N PHE A 65 -11.64 -19.73 -15.88
CA PHE A 65 -12.89 -19.92 -16.61
C PHE A 65 -12.77 -19.64 -18.13
N GLY A 66 -11.58 -19.33 -18.63
CA GLY A 66 -11.33 -19.08 -20.05
C GLY A 66 -11.66 -17.66 -20.52
N TYR A 67 -11.84 -16.73 -19.61
CA TYR A 67 -12.01 -15.30 -19.88
C TYR A 67 -10.66 -14.58 -19.88
N GLU A 68 -10.60 -13.40 -20.51
CA GLU A 68 -9.42 -12.55 -20.44
C GLU A 68 -9.25 -11.97 -19.00
N PRO A 69 -8.02 -11.92 -18.46
CA PRO A 69 -7.76 -11.32 -17.15
C PRO A 69 -7.99 -9.83 -17.20
N PHE A 70 -8.28 -9.23 -16.04
CA PHE A 70 -8.39 -7.79 -15.93
C PHE A 70 -7.05 -7.09 -16.20
N SER A 71 -7.12 -5.98 -16.93
CA SER A 71 -6.00 -5.08 -17.13
C SER A 71 -5.64 -4.33 -15.85
N PHE A 72 -4.39 -3.81 -15.77
CA PHE A 72 -3.86 -3.19 -14.55
C PHE A 72 -4.73 -2.07 -13.99
N PHE A 73 -5.29 -1.21 -14.85
CA PHE A 73 -6.11 -0.05 -14.46
C PHE A 73 -7.63 -0.27 -14.62
N GLU A 74 -8.08 -1.46 -14.95
CA GLU A 74 -9.50 -1.70 -15.20
C GLU A 74 -10.35 -1.50 -13.95
N PHE A 75 -9.79 -1.84 -12.79
CA PHE A 75 -10.40 -1.57 -11.48
C PHE A 75 -10.55 -0.09 -11.17
N ALA A 76 -9.79 0.80 -11.84
CA ALA A 76 -9.85 2.24 -11.61
C ALA A 76 -11.24 2.84 -11.91
N TRP A 77 -11.99 2.27 -12.87
CA TRP A 77 -13.34 2.71 -13.21
C TRP A 77 -14.30 2.70 -12.01
N ILE A 78 -14.16 1.72 -11.13
CA ILE A 78 -14.95 1.59 -9.91
C ILE A 78 -14.19 2.17 -8.72
N GLY A 79 -12.87 1.95 -8.65
CA GLY A 79 -12.03 2.35 -7.53
C GLY A 79 -11.91 3.87 -7.36
N ILE A 80 -11.85 4.64 -8.46
CA ILE A 80 -11.75 6.11 -8.37
C ILE A 80 -13.05 6.73 -7.82
N PRO A 81 -14.24 6.45 -8.37
CA PRO A 81 -15.49 6.96 -7.79
C PRO A 81 -15.67 6.57 -6.32
N LEU A 82 -15.35 5.31 -5.97
CA LEU A 82 -15.44 4.82 -4.59
C LEU A 82 -14.49 5.58 -3.67
N THR A 83 -13.26 5.86 -4.13
CA THR A 83 -12.27 6.64 -3.37
C THR A 83 -12.76 8.07 -3.13
N VAL A 84 -13.36 8.71 -4.13
CA VAL A 84 -13.93 10.06 -3.99
C VAL A 84 -15.08 10.08 -2.96
N VAL A 85 -15.97 9.09 -3.02
CA VAL A 85 -17.07 8.94 -2.05
C VAL A 85 -16.53 8.70 -0.64
N ALA A 86 -15.51 7.84 -0.50
CA ALA A 86 -14.89 7.56 0.79
C ALA A 86 -14.20 8.80 1.40
N ILE A 87 -13.50 9.60 0.58
CA ILE A 87 -12.90 10.86 1.02
C ILE A 87 -14.01 11.83 1.48
N ALA A 88 -15.06 12.00 0.68
CA ALA A 88 -16.19 12.86 1.02
C ALA A 88 -16.86 12.39 2.33
N TYR A 89 -17.10 11.09 2.47
CA TYR A 89 -17.64 10.51 3.70
C TYR A 89 -16.78 10.83 4.92
N MET A 90 -15.45 10.63 4.83
CA MET A 90 -14.55 10.92 5.95
C MET A 90 -14.48 12.41 6.27
N MET A 91 -14.55 13.29 5.28
CA MET A 91 -14.55 14.74 5.50
C MET A 91 -15.85 15.26 6.15
N PHE A 92 -17.01 14.74 5.76
CA PHE A 92 -18.30 15.23 6.23
C PHE A 92 -18.82 14.49 7.46
N ILE A 93 -18.71 13.17 7.48
CA ILE A 93 -19.32 12.29 8.50
C ILE A 93 -18.25 11.71 9.42
N GLY A 94 -17.15 11.21 8.89
CA GLY A 94 -16.11 10.49 9.64
C GLY A 94 -15.53 11.29 10.78
N LYS A 95 -15.32 12.60 10.60
CA LYS A 95 -14.81 13.49 11.66
C LYS A 95 -15.68 13.55 12.92
N TYR A 96 -16.97 13.27 12.80
CA TYR A 96 -17.91 13.28 13.94
C TYR A 96 -18.01 11.92 14.63
N LEU A 97 -17.69 10.82 13.91
CA LEU A 97 -17.72 9.46 14.45
C LEU A 97 -16.43 9.09 15.18
N LEU A 98 -15.33 9.81 14.92
CA LEU A 98 -14.04 9.52 15.54
C LEU A 98 -14.06 9.87 17.03
N PRO A 99 -13.65 8.95 17.94
CA PRO A 99 -13.61 9.21 19.36
C PRO A 99 -12.66 10.36 19.68
N LYS A 100 -13.00 11.12 20.73
CA LYS A 100 -12.10 12.13 21.30
C LYS A 100 -11.08 11.38 22.15
N ALA A 101 -9.91 11.07 21.60
CA ALA A 101 -8.84 10.47 22.36
C ALA A 101 -8.03 11.55 23.09
N GLU A 102 -7.55 11.22 24.29
CA GLU A 102 -6.68 12.07 25.09
C GLU A 102 -5.23 12.00 24.55
N LEU A 103 -4.51 13.12 24.66
CA LEU A 103 -3.16 13.32 24.09
C LEU A 103 -2.07 12.47 24.76
N ASP A 104 -2.35 11.90 25.93
CA ASP A 104 -1.32 11.24 26.76
C ASP A 104 -0.87 9.86 26.23
N ALA A 105 -1.71 9.17 25.45
CA ALA A 105 -1.36 7.87 24.88
C ALA A 105 -0.47 7.95 23.63
N ASP A 106 -0.33 9.13 23.04
CA ASP A 106 0.38 9.32 21.76
C ASP A 106 1.91 9.49 21.97
N GLN A 107 2.38 9.82 23.17
CA GLN A 107 3.81 10.08 23.46
C GLN A 107 4.67 8.80 23.43
N GLU A 108 4.12 7.64 23.76
CA GLU A 108 4.85 6.36 23.73
C GLU A 108 5.11 5.90 22.30
N ILE A 109 4.21 6.22 21.37
CA ILE A 109 4.30 5.85 19.96
C ILE A 109 5.33 6.72 19.20
N GLU A 110 5.49 7.98 19.60
CA GLU A 110 6.48 8.90 19.00
C GLU A 110 7.93 8.44 19.24
N GLN A 111 8.25 7.88 20.41
CA GLN A 111 9.61 7.45 20.73
C GLN A 111 10.07 6.21 19.93
N GLU A 112 9.16 5.36 19.51
CA GLU A 112 9.49 4.16 18.71
C GLU A 112 9.78 4.49 17.24
N ILE A 113 9.30 5.61 16.74
CA ILE A 113 9.37 6.00 15.31
C ILE A 113 10.64 6.82 14.99
N GLU A 114 11.18 7.58 15.95
CA GLU A 114 12.42 8.34 15.76
C GLU A 114 13.67 7.48 15.50
N ALA A 115 13.59 6.17 15.77
CA ALA A 115 14.71 5.24 15.59
C ALA A 115 14.98 4.82 14.12
N THR A 116 14.12 5.16 13.18
CA THR A 116 14.35 4.84 11.76
C THR A 116 15.05 5.98 11.02
N VAL A 117 16.36 6.06 11.18
CA VAL A 117 17.21 6.96 10.36
C VAL A 117 17.15 6.50 8.90
N HIS A 118 16.47 7.27 8.08
CA HIS A 118 16.33 6.99 6.65
C HIS A 118 17.49 7.61 5.86
N ASP A 119 18.23 6.75 5.18
CA ASP A 119 19.25 7.18 4.21
C ASP A 119 18.55 7.72 2.94
N SER A 120 18.52 9.04 2.79
CA SER A 120 17.80 9.74 1.71
C SER A 120 18.18 9.26 0.30
N LYS A 121 19.41 8.80 0.08
CA LYS A 121 19.83 8.26 -1.21
C LYS A 121 19.15 6.95 -1.55
N LYS A 122 19.02 6.04 -0.59
CA LYS A 122 18.34 4.76 -0.77
C LYS A 122 16.84 4.94 -1.00
N GLN A 123 16.22 5.93 -0.36
CA GLN A 123 14.82 6.28 -0.58
C GLN A 123 14.55 6.72 -2.03
N ILE A 124 15.40 7.59 -2.58
CA ILE A 124 15.26 8.09 -3.96
C ILE A 124 15.40 6.92 -4.96
N ILE A 125 16.42 6.07 -4.78
CA ILE A 125 16.67 4.93 -5.66
C ILE A 125 15.50 3.94 -5.59
N SER A 126 15.03 3.60 -4.40
CA SER A 126 13.88 2.70 -4.19
C SER A 126 12.60 3.28 -4.82
N GLY A 127 12.35 4.59 -4.65
CA GLY A 127 11.23 5.26 -5.28
C GLY A 127 11.29 5.26 -6.81
N LEU A 128 12.48 5.41 -7.38
CA LEU A 128 12.68 5.37 -8.82
C LEU A 128 12.47 3.95 -9.39
N ILE A 129 12.98 2.92 -8.71
CA ILE A 129 12.75 1.53 -9.09
C ILE A 129 11.25 1.23 -9.06
N LEU A 130 10.55 1.63 -7.98
CA LEU A 130 9.11 1.45 -7.86
C LEU A 130 8.36 2.14 -9.00
N ALA A 131 8.71 3.39 -9.33
CA ALA A 131 8.10 4.12 -10.43
C ALA A 131 8.29 3.41 -11.78
N VAL A 132 9.49 2.88 -12.06
CA VAL A 132 9.76 2.13 -13.28
C VAL A 132 8.92 0.83 -13.33
N VAL A 133 8.85 0.09 -12.23
CA VAL A 133 8.03 -1.13 -12.15
C VAL A 133 6.55 -0.83 -12.44
N ILE A 134 6.01 0.25 -11.83
CA ILE A 134 4.63 0.68 -12.08
C ILE A 134 4.39 1.01 -13.56
N VAL A 135 5.32 1.74 -14.17
CA VAL A 135 5.21 2.09 -15.60
C VAL A 135 5.24 0.84 -16.47
N VAL A 136 6.13 -0.12 -16.18
CA VAL A 136 6.20 -1.39 -16.91
C VAL A 136 4.89 -2.19 -16.76
N MET A 137 4.34 -2.26 -15.54
CA MET A 137 3.06 -2.93 -15.27
C MET A 137 1.88 -2.23 -15.96
N ALA A 138 1.91 -0.89 -16.01
CA ALA A 138 0.86 -0.09 -16.63
C ALA A 138 0.84 -0.16 -18.15
N LEU A 139 2.00 -0.40 -18.77
CA LEU A 139 2.14 -0.53 -20.23
C LEU A 139 1.63 -1.87 -20.77
N ASP A 140 1.28 -2.81 -19.91
CA ASP A 140 0.72 -4.14 -20.25
C ASP A 140 1.48 -4.82 -21.40
N ILE A 141 2.81 -4.90 -21.25
CA ILE A 141 3.69 -5.43 -22.29
C ILE A 141 3.50 -6.94 -22.38
N LYS A 142 3.02 -7.45 -23.51
CA LYS A 142 2.70 -8.86 -23.78
C LYS A 142 3.83 -9.86 -23.45
N PHE A 143 5.08 -9.41 -23.32
CA PHE A 143 6.23 -10.26 -23.01
C PHE A 143 6.59 -10.33 -21.54
N ILE A 144 6.08 -9.42 -20.69
CA ILE A 144 6.42 -9.33 -19.27
C ILE A 144 5.11 -9.42 -18.49
N SER A 145 4.86 -10.58 -17.86
CA SER A 145 3.70 -10.68 -16.96
C SER A 145 3.87 -9.77 -15.74
N LEU A 146 2.76 -9.39 -15.13
CA LEU A 146 2.76 -8.54 -13.93
C LEU A 146 3.66 -9.11 -12.82
N GLU A 147 3.61 -10.42 -12.63
CA GLU A 147 4.40 -11.13 -11.62
C GLU A 147 5.89 -11.04 -11.93
N MET A 148 6.29 -11.19 -13.20
CA MET A 148 7.68 -11.05 -13.62
C MET A 148 8.20 -9.65 -13.38
N ALA A 149 7.42 -8.62 -13.70
CA ALA A 149 7.80 -7.23 -13.46
C ALA A 149 8.02 -6.96 -11.95
N ALA A 150 7.13 -7.47 -11.09
CA ALA A 150 7.26 -7.35 -9.63
C ALA A 150 8.52 -8.05 -9.10
N VAL A 151 8.78 -9.29 -9.53
CA VAL A 151 9.95 -10.07 -9.09
C VAL A 151 11.25 -9.41 -9.57
N ILE A 152 11.32 -8.95 -10.82
CA ILE A 152 12.49 -8.23 -11.34
C ILE A 152 12.72 -6.94 -10.54
N GLY A 153 11.66 -6.17 -10.24
CA GLY A 153 11.76 -4.97 -9.43
C GLY A 153 12.30 -5.23 -8.02
N ALA A 154 11.82 -6.29 -7.37
CA ALA A 154 12.31 -6.71 -6.06
C ALA A 154 13.80 -7.12 -6.12
N LEU A 155 14.20 -7.89 -7.13
CA LEU A 155 15.61 -8.27 -7.33
C LEU A 155 16.51 -7.05 -7.55
N VAL A 156 16.07 -6.09 -8.35
CA VAL A 156 16.81 -4.84 -8.59
C VAL A 156 16.97 -4.05 -7.28
N CYS A 157 15.95 -3.99 -6.43
CA CYS A 157 16.04 -3.34 -5.11
C CYS A 157 17.10 -4.00 -4.21
N VAL A 158 17.23 -5.32 -4.24
CA VAL A 158 18.24 -6.05 -3.46
C VAL A 158 19.64 -5.84 -4.08
N LEU A 159 19.78 -5.95 -5.40
CA LEU A 159 21.06 -5.79 -6.10
C LEU A 159 21.62 -4.36 -5.99
N THR A 160 20.77 -3.35 -5.95
CA THR A 160 21.18 -1.94 -5.75
C THR A 160 21.53 -1.62 -4.29
N GLY A 161 21.37 -2.59 -3.38
CA GLY A 161 21.68 -2.42 -1.95
C GLY A 161 20.69 -1.50 -1.20
N CYS A 162 19.54 -1.21 -1.80
CA CYS A 162 18.47 -0.47 -1.13
C CYS A 162 17.87 -1.29 0.02
N LEU A 163 17.80 -2.62 -0.16
CA LEU A 163 17.32 -3.60 0.82
C LEU A 163 18.35 -4.69 0.99
N THR A 164 18.58 -5.11 2.22
CA THR A 164 19.32 -6.35 2.49
C THR A 164 18.42 -7.57 2.28
N GLU A 165 19.01 -8.71 1.96
CA GLU A 165 18.25 -9.96 1.79
C GLU A 165 17.35 -10.27 3.01
N LYS A 166 17.88 -10.07 4.23
CA LYS A 166 17.10 -10.24 5.47
C LYS A 166 15.87 -9.34 5.55
N GLN A 167 16.02 -8.07 5.15
CA GLN A 167 14.91 -7.11 5.13
C GLN A 167 13.90 -7.47 4.05
N ALA A 168 14.34 -7.90 2.87
CA ALA A 168 13.47 -8.36 1.80
C ALA A 168 12.61 -9.56 2.25
N TYR A 169 13.22 -10.57 2.87
CA TYR A 169 12.47 -11.72 3.41
C TYR A 169 11.54 -11.36 4.55
N ALA A 170 11.93 -10.43 5.43
CA ALA A 170 11.10 -9.98 6.54
C ALA A 170 9.89 -9.15 6.08
N SER A 171 9.99 -8.52 4.90
CA SER A 171 8.89 -7.74 4.30
C SER A 171 7.83 -8.60 3.61
N ILE A 172 8.10 -9.91 3.43
CA ILE A 172 7.13 -10.83 2.84
C ILE A 172 6.06 -11.18 3.87
N ASP A 173 4.81 -10.88 3.55
CA ASP A 173 3.66 -11.30 4.37
C ASP A 173 3.32 -12.78 4.11
N TRP A 174 4.07 -13.65 4.77
CA TRP A 174 3.89 -15.11 4.67
C TRP A 174 2.51 -15.56 5.08
N VAL A 175 1.89 -14.89 6.05
CA VAL A 175 0.54 -15.23 6.52
C VAL A 175 -0.47 -15.08 5.40
N THR A 176 -0.44 -13.95 4.70
CA THR A 176 -1.30 -13.70 3.56
C THR A 176 -1.04 -14.69 2.42
N ILE A 177 0.23 -14.98 2.10
CA ILE A 177 0.57 -15.94 1.03
C ILE A 177 0.02 -17.34 1.33
N PHE A 178 0.27 -17.87 2.55
CA PHE A 178 -0.21 -19.19 2.92
C PHE A 178 -1.73 -19.26 3.05
N LEU A 179 -2.37 -18.19 3.51
CA LEU A 179 -3.83 -18.10 3.58
C LEU A 179 -4.44 -18.22 2.18
N PHE A 180 -3.92 -17.48 1.20
CA PHE A 180 -4.41 -17.54 -0.16
C PHE A 180 -4.09 -18.87 -0.83
N ALA A 181 -2.90 -19.41 -0.65
CA ALA A 181 -2.53 -20.74 -1.17
C ALA A 181 -3.44 -21.85 -0.61
N GLY A 182 -3.88 -21.73 0.63
CA GLY A 182 -4.78 -22.69 1.25
C GLY A 182 -6.27 -22.50 0.91
N MET A 183 -6.66 -21.32 0.42
CA MET A 183 -8.03 -21.02 0.01
C MET A 183 -8.28 -21.29 -1.49
N MET A 184 -7.25 -21.39 -2.30
CA MET A 184 -7.38 -21.79 -3.70
C MET A 184 -7.61 -23.30 -3.78
N PRO A 185 -8.69 -23.73 -4.46
CA PRO A 185 -8.98 -25.16 -4.67
C PRO A 185 -7.99 -25.82 -5.63
#